data_6201b4e6fc35a2e5c9c1f05f94d7a4c5
#
_entry.id   6201b4e6fc35a2e5c9c1f05f94d7a4c5
#
_cell.length_a   1.000
_cell.length_b   1.000
_cell.length_c   1.000
_cell.angle_alpha   90.00
_cell.angle_beta   90.00
_cell.angle_gamma   90.00
#
_symmetry.space_group_name_H-M   'P 1'
#
loop_
_entity.id
_entity.type
_entity.pdbx_description
1 polymer ?
#
loop_
_entity_poly.entity_id
_entity_poly.type
_entity_poly.pdbx_seq_one_letter_code
_entity_poly.pdbx_strand_id
1 'polypeptide(L)'
;MGAAMTVTTRRDDHGGVELSAVGEIDLSTIGRFESALQAALAESGPGRTMTLDLRGVEYLDSAAINVLFAHAEQISQVRVHPLVLRGLTISGLDRVVEVQPGATD
;
A
#
# COMPACT_ATOMS: atom_id res chain seq x y z
N MET A 1 -10.28 21.86 3.39
CA MET A 1 -9.49 21.08 2.47
C MET A 1 -9.38 19.66 2.96
N GLY A 2 -9.56 18.71 2.06
CA GLY A 2 -9.41 17.31 2.43
C GLY A 2 -7.95 16.94 2.62
N ALA A 3 -7.72 15.78 3.19
CA ALA A 3 -6.39 15.25 3.35
C ALA A 3 -5.74 15.06 1.99
N ALA A 4 -4.47 15.37 1.90
CA ALA A 4 -3.71 15.19 0.68
C ALA A 4 -3.11 13.79 0.66
N MET A 5 -3.08 13.18 -0.51
CA MET A 5 -2.38 11.92 -0.71
C MET A 5 -1.66 11.99 -2.05
N THR A 6 -0.42 11.57 -2.04
CA THR A 6 0.39 11.51 -3.26
C THR A 6 0.81 10.07 -3.47
N VAL A 7 0.72 9.59 -4.70
CA VAL A 7 1.17 8.24 -5.06
C VAL A 7 2.22 8.34 -6.14
N THR A 8 3.21 7.44 -6.07
CA THR A 8 4.30 7.38 -7.03
C THR A 8 4.57 5.91 -7.35
N THR A 9 4.71 5.58 -8.62
CA THR A 9 5.03 4.23 -9.05
C THR A 9 6.45 4.22 -9.60
N ARG A 10 7.25 3.24 -9.21
CA ARG A 10 8.63 3.08 -9.68
C ARG A 10 8.88 1.66 -10.10
N ARG A 11 9.82 1.48 -11.04
CA ARG A 11 10.32 0.17 -11.39
C ARG A 11 11.73 0.02 -10.86
N ASP A 12 12.04 -1.17 -10.34
CA ASP A 12 13.40 -1.45 -9.92
C ASP A 12 14.20 -2.04 -11.09
N ASP A 13 15.48 -2.33 -10.84
CA ASP A 13 16.39 -2.82 -11.88
C ASP A 13 16.03 -4.22 -12.37
N HIS A 14 15.19 -4.94 -11.64
CA HIS A 14 14.79 -6.29 -11.98
C HIS A 14 13.39 -6.35 -12.58
N GLY A 15 12.82 -5.20 -12.92
CA GLY A 15 11.48 -5.12 -13.48
C GLY A 15 10.37 -5.19 -12.45
N GLY A 16 10.70 -5.18 -11.15
CA GLY A 16 9.71 -5.14 -10.10
C GLY A 16 9.07 -3.76 -10.02
N VAL A 17 7.83 -3.71 -9.55
CA VAL A 17 7.08 -2.46 -9.43
C VAL A 17 6.87 -2.16 -7.95
N GLU A 18 7.09 -0.91 -7.57
CA GLU A 18 6.82 -0.42 -6.23
C GLU A 18 5.88 0.76 -6.33
N LEU A 19 4.82 0.72 -5.55
CA LEU A 19 3.88 1.83 -5.40
C LEU A 19 4.11 2.46 -4.04
N SER A 20 4.38 3.76 -4.02
CA SER A 20 4.56 4.51 -2.78
C SER A 20 3.40 5.47 -2.61
N ALA A 21 2.88 5.57 -1.39
CA ALA A 21 1.86 6.56 -1.05
C ALA A 21 2.31 7.36 0.16
N VAL A 22 1.96 8.64 0.17
CA VAL A 22 2.27 9.56 1.26
C VAL A 22 0.99 10.34 1.59
N GLY A 23 0.70 10.51 2.86
CA GLY A 23 -0.45 11.28 3.30
C GLY A 23 -1.43 10.42 4.08
N GLU A 24 -2.71 10.56 3.79
CA GLU A 24 -3.76 9.82 4.48
C GLU A 24 -4.60 9.07 3.46
N ILE A 25 -4.91 7.82 3.76
CA ILE A 25 -5.79 7.01 2.92
C ILE A 25 -7.11 6.82 3.65
N ASP A 26 -8.12 7.56 3.22
CA ASP A 26 -9.45 7.57 3.82
C ASP A 26 -10.50 7.62 2.72
N LEU A 27 -11.75 7.83 3.10
CA LEU A 27 -12.84 7.84 2.13
C LEU A 27 -12.65 8.88 1.02
N SER A 28 -11.97 9.98 1.30
CA SER A 28 -11.76 11.03 0.30
C SER A 28 -10.65 10.71 -0.69
N THR A 29 -9.75 9.79 -0.35
CA THR A 29 -8.58 9.47 -1.18
C THR A 29 -8.57 8.03 -1.68
N ILE A 30 -9.45 7.17 -1.14
CA ILE A 30 -9.39 5.73 -1.41
C ILE A 30 -9.53 5.40 -2.90
N GLY A 31 -10.36 6.15 -3.62
CA GLY A 31 -10.54 5.90 -5.05
C GLY A 31 -9.27 6.11 -5.84
N ARG A 32 -8.54 7.18 -5.52
CA ARG A 32 -7.26 7.45 -6.18
C ARG A 32 -6.20 6.41 -5.80
N PHE A 33 -6.21 5.99 -4.54
CA PHE A 33 -5.27 4.96 -4.10
C PHE A 33 -5.54 3.65 -4.82
N GLU A 34 -6.79 3.22 -4.87
CA GLU A 34 -7.13 1.96 -5.54
C GLU A 34 -6.84 2.01 -7.03
N SER A 35 -7.11 3.13 -7.69
CA SER A 35 -6.79 3.28 -9.10
C SER A 35 -5.29 3.18 -9.34
N ALA A 36 -4.48 3.80 -8.49
CA ALA A 36 -3.03 3.74 -8.60
C ALA A 36 -2.53 2.31 -8.35
N LEU A 37 -3.13 1.61 -7.39
CA LEU A 37 -2.77 0.24 -7.09
C LEU A 37 -3.05 -0.67 -8.28
N GLN A 38 -4.23 -0.54 -8.89
CA GLN A 38 -4.59 -1.34 -10.05
C GLN A 38 -3.65 -1.05 -11.24
N ALA A 39 -3.31 0.23 -11.45
CA ALA A 39 -2.38 0.59 -12.51
C ALA A 39 -0.99 -0.01 -12.28
N ALA A 40 -0.51 0.02 -11.05
CA ALA A 40 0.79 -0.56 -10.71
C ALA A 40 0.79 -2.08 -10.89
N LEU A 41 -0.31 -2.74 -10.53
CA LEU A 41 -0.44 -4.18 -10.72
C LEU A 41 -0.43 -4.53 -12.21
N ALA A 42 -1.08 -3.71 -13.04
CA ALA A 42 -1.07 -3.91 -14.48
C ALA A 42 0.35 -3.78 -15.05
N GLU A 43 1.14 -2.85 -14.52
CA GLU A 43 2.53 -2.69 -14.93
C GLU A 43 3.40 -3.88 -14.52
N SER A 44 3.08 -4.51 -13.39
CA SER A 44 3.82 -5.68 -12.93
C SER A 44 3.70 -6.85 -13.88
N GLY A 45 2.55 -6.97 -14.53
CA GLY A 45 2.28 -8.05 -15.47
C GLY A 45 1.68 -9.29 -14.80
N PRO A 46 1.17 -10.22 -15.63
CA PRO A 46 0.51 -11.41 -15.11
C PRO A 46 1.45 -12.27 -14.28
N GLY A 47 0.95 -12.75 -13.15
CA GLY A 47 1.72 -13.66 -12.30
C GLY A 47 2.81 -13.00 -11.49
N ARG A 48 2.94 -11.67 -11.57
CA ARG A 48 3.93 -10.95 -10.78
C ARG A 48 3.27 -10.22 -9.64
N THR A 49 4.07 -9.96 -8.60
CA THR A 49 3.63 -9.21 -7.44
C THR A 49 4.36 -7.87 -7.39
N MET A 50 3.84 -6.96 -6.57
CA MET A 50 4.45 -5.66 -6.38
C MET A 50 4.71 -5.40 -4.90
N THR A 51 5.58 -4.43 -4.63
CA THR A 51 5.84 -3.94 -3.28
C THR A 51 5.05 -2.66 -3.06
N LEU A 52 4.47 -2.53 -1.88
CA LEU A 52 3.71 -1.35 -1.50
C LEU A 52 4.42 -0.63 -0.37
N ASP A 53 4.78 0.62 -0.59
CA ASP A 53 5.48 1.42 0.41
C ASP A 53 4.53 2.47 0.99
N LEU A 54 4.06 2.22 2.18
CA LEU A 54 3.14 3.11 2.89
C LEU A 54 3.82 3.78 4.09
N ARG A 55 5.16 3.86 4.09
CA ARG A 55 5.87 4.47 5.22
C ARG A 55 5.51 5.94 5.43
N GLY A 56 5.09 6.62 4.37
CA GLY A 56 4.66 8.01 4.46
C GLY A 56 3.19 8.20 4.79
N VAL A 57 2.47 7.11 5.07
CA VAL A 57 1.05 7.16 5.40
C VAL A 57 0.89 6.97 6.89
N GLU A 58 0.33 7.97 7.57
CA GLU A 58 0.15 7.92 9.02
C GLU A 58 -1.28 7.57 9.43
N TYR A 59 -2.18 7.42 8.46
CA TYR A 59 -3.56 7.09 8.74
C TYR A 59 -4.14 6.23 7.62
N LEU A 60 -4.75 5.12 8.01
CA LEU A 60 -5.50 4.23 7.13
C LEU A 60 -6.83 3.93 7.81
N ASP A 61 -7.93 4.11 7.09
CA ASP A 61 -9.22 3.68 7.63
C ASP A 61 -9.55 2.26 7.19
N SER A 62 -10.71 1.77 7.64
CA SER A 62 -11.09 0.40 7.33
C SER A 62 -11.31 0.17 5.84
N ALA A 63 -11.74 1.19 5.11
CA ALA A 63 -11.90 1.07 3.66
C ALA A 63 -10.55 0.82 2.98
N ALA A 64 -9.51 1.52 3.43
CA ALA A 64 -8.16 1.33 2.91
C ALA A 64 -7.66 -0.08 3.21
N ILE A 65 -7.89 -0.56 4.43
CA ILE A 65 -7.49 -1.91 4.81
C ILE A 65 -8.20 -2.95 3.94
N ASN A 66 -9.49 -2.74 3.66
CA ASN A 66 -10.24 -3.65 2.81
C ASN A 66 -9.67 -3.70 1.39
N VAL A 67 -9.23 -2.57 0.85
CA VAL A 67 -8.58 -2.56 -0.46
C VAL A 67 -7.29 -3.39 -0.44
N LEU A 68 -6.51 -3.29 0.63
CA LEU A 68 -5.29 -4.08 0.75
C LEU A 68 -5.62 -5.58 0.80
N PHE A 69 -6.65 -5.97 1.55
CA PHE A 69 -7.08 -7.37 1.57
C PHE A 69 -7.51 -7.85 0.20
N ALA A 70 -8.24 -7.02 -0.54
CA ALA A 70 -8.75 -7.41 -1.85
C ALA A 70 -7.62 -7.71 -2.84
N HIS A 71 -6.46 -7.09 -2.67
CA HIS A 71 -5.34 -7.25 -3.57
C HIS A 71 -4.15 -7.98 -2.93
N ALA A 72 -4.35 -8.60 -1.77
CA ALA A 72 -3.26 -9.18 -0.98
C ALA A 72 -2.43 -10.21 -1.77
N GLU A 73 -3.06 -11.00 -2.62
CA GLU A 73 -2.35 -12.02 -3.37
C GLU A 73 -1.36 -11.44 -4.39
N GLN A 74 -1.56 -10.19 -4.77
CA GLN A 74 -0.76 -9.52 -5.77
C GLN A 74 0.28 -8.59 -5.17
N ILE A 75 0.30 -8.50 -3.84
CA ILE A 75 1.25 -7.66 -3.11
C ILE A 75 2.22 -8.57 -2.38
N SER A 76 3.52 -8.45 -2.69
CA SER A 76 4.52 -9.28 -2.04
C SER A 76 4.87 -8.76 -0.64
N GLN A 77 4.83 -7.45 -0.45
CA GLN A 77 5.25 -6.86 0.80
C GLN A 77 4.63 -5.48 0.95
N VAL A 78 4.22 -5.15 2.17
CA VAL A 78 3.76 -3.81 2.52
C VAL A 78 4.68 -3.27 3.60
N ARG A 79 5.29 -2.11 3.34
CA ARG A 79 6.08 -1.40 4.34
C ARG A 79 5.22 -0.29 4.92
N VAL A 80 5.18 -0.20 6.24
CA VAL A 80 4.27 0.73 6.89
C VAL A 80 4.97 1.57 7.93
N HIS A 81 4.40 2.73 8.20
CA HIS A 81 4.81 3.56 9.32
C HIS A 81 4.46 2.82 10.62
N PRO A 82 5.33 2.86 11.64
CA PRO A 82 5.03 2.16 12.89
C PRO A 82 3.68 2.51 13.51
N LEU A 83 3.20 3.73 13.29
CA LEU A 83 1.91 4.15 13.83
C LEU A 83 0.73 3.34 13.27
N VAL A 84 0.83 2.82 12.05
CA VAL A 84 -0.26 2.06 11.45
C VAL A 84 -0.05 0.56 11.54
N LEU A 85 1.13 0.12 11.93
CA LEU A 85 1.44 -1.30 11.97
C LEU A 85 0.48 -2.07 12.87
N ARG A 86 0.18 -1.53 14.03
CA ARG A 86 -0.69 -2.21 14.99
C ARG A 86 -2.09 -2.43 14.43
N GLY A 87 -2.64 -1.42 13.75
CA GLY A 87 -3.95 -1.56 13.13
C GLY A 87 -3.99 -2.64 12.08
N LEU A 88 -2.92 -2.74 11.29
CA LEU A 88 -2.84 -3.78 10.26
C LEU A 88 -2.71 -5.16 10.89
N THR A 89 -1.96 -5.28 11.98
CA THR A 89 -1.84 -6.55 12.70
C THR A 89 -3.17 -6.98 13.31
N ILE A 90 -3.88 -6.03 13.92
CA ILE A 90 -5.20 -6.31 14.50
C ILE A 90 -6.18 -6.74 13.43
N SER A 91 -6.11 -6.15 12.24
CA SER A 91 -7.00 -6.50 11.13
C SER A 91 -6.72 -7.88 10.56
N GLY A 92 -5.54 -8.43 10.80
CA GLY A 92 -5.15 -9.72 10.26
C GLY A 92 -4.48 -9.64 8.90
N LEU A 93 -4.20 -8.44 8.40
CA LEU A 93 -3.58 -8.29 7.08
C LEU A 93 -2.21 -8.98 7.02
N ASP A 94 -1.47 -8.98 8.12
CA ASP A 94 -0.16 -9.61 8.18
C ASP A 94 -0.19 -11.12 8.02
N ARG A 95 -1.37 -11.73 8.02
CA ARG A 95 -1.53 -13.16 7.79
C ARG A 95 -1.63 -13.49 6.30
N VAL A 96 -1.93 -12.50 5.46
CA VAL A 96 -2.15 -12.74 4.03
C VAL A 96 -1.13 -12.01 3.17
N VAL A 97 -0.39 -11.06 3.73
CA VAL A 97 0.67 -10.35 3.04
C VAL A 97 1.77 -10.04 4.06
N GLU A 98 3.00 -9.98 3.60
CA GLU A 98 4.11 -9.62 4.48
C GLU A 98 4.03 -8.14 4.79
N VAL A 99 3.90 -7.80 6.08
CA VAL A 99 3.83 -6.41 6.55
C VAL A 99 5.08 -6.15 7.38
N GLN A 100 5.83 -5.10 7.02
CA GLN A 100 7.06 -4.76 7.73
C GLN A 100 7.02 -3.30 8.17
N PRO A 101 7.50 -3.01 9.40
CA PRO A 101 7.70 -1.63 9.79
C PRO A 101 8.84 -1.06 8.97
N GLY A 102 8.62 0.08 8.33
CA GLY A 102 9.63 0.73 7.57
C GLY A 102 10.62 1.45 8.46
N ALA A 103 11.88 1.52 8.04
CA ALA A 103 12.85 2.37 8.71
C ALA A 103 12.45 3.83 8.51
N THR A 104 12.54 4.60 9.57
CA THR A 104 12.15 6.01 9.55
C THR A 104 13.35 6.92 9.70
N ASP A 105 14.38 6.63 9.04
CA ASP A 105 15.62 7.42 9.13
C ASP A 105 15.47 8.79 8.51
#